data_4c79f72233c3f446ea31e85d0bd37cb1
#
_entry.id   4c79f72233c3f446ea31e85d0bd37cb1
#
_cell.length_a   1.000
_cell.length_b   1.000
_cell.length_c   1.000
_cell.angle_alpha   90.00
_cell.angle_beta   90.00
_cell.angle_gamma   90.00
#
_symmetry.space_group_name_H-M   'P 1'
#
loop_
_entity.id
_entity.type
_entity.pdbx_description
1 polymer ?
#
loop_
_entity_poly.entity_id
_entity_poly.type
_entity_poly.pdbx_seq_one_letter_code
_entity_poly.pdbx_strand_id
1 'polypeptide(L)'
;MLGYEKDTVAVAFLFLTRTRTRRLKALKIFEQTFASFGLDVLEYRDVPVNPENLGSSALESVPVMVQAFIKRPERAKSMLSFDKRLYTAKQLTKNKLFESELEDSLFFTSLSAKTIVYKALTQSRALDDFYLDLQNPAYETRFCLFHRRFSTNTTTSWDKAQPFRLIGHNGEINTIAGNRSWAKSREKMIGAERNEILTRDGISDSGSLNEMVEALRYRSSIPNVEDILAICMPPANHENNFYKFWSRAMEPWDGPALITYANGYTIGARLDRNGFRPCRWARTEDHFYLSSEAGTFDIAPETIDAKGTLFAGRGVTVDLSNGNVLFRDPSHSRDNYDAPFDPRVEKIPAKIEAIEERFDDKKGVFSFTDDDLSKVIYPMAESGKEPIGSMGDTARLAVLSTEVRSFFDFFYQHFSQVTNPPLDYIREQVVTDLKVYLGKKPNIFEPKELIPPAPAYEVDSPFLSLAQMDFIYSCIDNATDMDRVIPYVIDTTFDINHGTVGFKSKLRKIGEEAVQAVLNKHTILILSDRKASKER
;
A
#
# COMPACT_ATOMS: atom_id res chain seq x y z
N MET A 1 -20.74 -2.34 -32.08
CA MET A 1 -21.27 -2.30 -30.70
C MET A 1 -22.14 -3.52 -30.50
N LEU A 2 -21.98 -4.25 -29.39
CA LEU A 2 -22.72 -5.50 -29.14
C LEU A 2 -24.18 -5.29 -28.70
N GLY A 3 -24.71 -4.07 -28.76
CA GLY A 3 -26.12 -3.77 -28.56
C GLY A 3 -26.67 -3.90 -27.12
N TYR A 4 -25.80 -4.01 -26.13
CA TYR A 4 -26.25 -4.06 -24.73
C TYR A 4 -26.68 -2.68 -24.21
N GLU A 5 -27.76 -2.67 -23.44
CA GLU A 5 -28.21 -1.46 -22.76
C GLU A 5 -27.19 -1.04 -21.67
N LYS A 6 -27.09 0.26 -21.47
CA LYS A 6 -26.23 0.86 -20.43
C LYS A 6 -26.62 0.28 -19.07
N ASP A 7 -25.60 -0.02 -18.25
CA ASP A 7 -25.73 -0.51 -16.87
C ASP A 7 -26.30 -1.94 -16.71
N THR A 8 -26.52 -2.67 -17.84
CA THR A 8 -27.01 -4.05 -17.81
C THR A 8 -25.90 -5.09 -17.87
N VAL A 9 -24.69 -4.68 -18.27
CA VAL A 9 -23.52 -5.56 -18.39
C VAL A 9 -22.28 -4.93 -17.75
N ALA A 10 -21.36 -5.78 -17.31
CA ALA A 10 -19.99 -5.44 -17.01
C ALA A 10 -19.05 -6.11 -18.00
N VAL A 11 -17.88 -5.55 -18.18
CA VAL A 11 -16.84 -6.10 -19.03
C VAL A 11 -15.63 -6.50 -18.19
N ALA A 12 -15.22 -7.77 -18.28
CA ALA A 12 -13.94 -8.25 -17.83
C ALA A 12 -12.95 -8.21 -18.99
N PHE A 13 -11.96 -7.36 -18.96
CA PHE A 13 -10.85 -7.42 -19.89
C PHE A 13 -9.78 -8.35 -19.32
N LEU A 14 -9.52 -9.44 -20.02
CA LEU A 14 -8.67 -10.54 -19.56
C LEU A 14 -7.41 -10.66 -20.43
N PHE A 15 -6.28 -10.78 -19.77
CA PHE A 15 -5.05 -11.29 -20.36
C PHE A 15 -4.94 -12.78 -20.04
N LEU A 16 -4.80 -13.60 -21.07
CA LEU A 16 -4.81 -15.06 -20.96
C LEU A 16 -3.49 -15.64 -21.47
N THR A 17 -3.06 -16.75 -20.88
CA THR A 17 -1.92 -17.50 -21.37
C THR A 17 -2.10 -17.99 -22.81
N ARG A 18 -1.01 -18.06 -23.57
CA ARG A 18 -0.99 -18.61 -24.93
C ARG A 18 -1.21 -20.13 -24.95
N THR A 19 -0.88 -20.83 -23.86
CA THR A 19 -1.04 -22.28 -23.74
C THR A 19 -2.51 -22.64 -23.68
N ARG A 20 -3.04 -23.17 -24.78
CA ARG A 20 -4.48 -23.44 -24.97
C ARG A 20 -5.11 -24.25 -23.85
N THR A 21 -4.43 -25.33 -23.39
CA THR A 21 -4.96 -26.21 -22.33
C THR A 21 -5.08 -25.50 -20.99
N ARG A 22 -4.08 -24.70 -20.59
CA ARG A 22 -4.11 -23.89 -19.37
C ARG A 22 -5.17 -22.79 -19.47
N ARG A 23 -5.25 -22.11 -20.62
CA ARG A 23 -6.25 -21.08 -20.88
C ARG A 23 -7.69 -21.58 -20.73
N LEU A 24 -8.01 -22.73 -21.34
CA LEU A 24 -9.35 -23.30 -21.24
C LEU A 24 -9.71 -23.72 -19.81
N LYS A 25 -8.75 -24.26 -19.04
CA LYS A 25 -8.95 -24.58 -17.63
C LYS A 25 -9.20 -23.31 -16.81
N ALA A 26 -8.43 -22.27 -17.03
CA ALA A 26 -8.58 -20.98 -16.32
C ALA A 26 -9.93 -20.31 -16.64
N LEU A 27 -10.36 -20.30 -17.89
CA LEU A 27 -11.67 -19.78 -18.29
C LEU A 27 -12.81 -20.58 -17.66
N LYS A 28 -12.70 -21.90 -17.58
CA LYS A 28 -13.70 -22.74 -16.90
C LYS A 28 -13.81 -22.40 -15.41
N ILE A 29 -12.70 -22.18 -14.72
CA ILE A 29 -12.69 -21.74 -13.31
C ILE A 29 -13.37 -20.38 -13.20
N PHE A 30 -13.04 -19.44 -14.08
CA PHE A 30 -13.66 -18.13 -14.14
C PHE A 30 -15.18 -18.21 -14.31
N GLU A 31 -15.67 -18.92 -15.34
CA GLU A 31 -17.11 -19.06 -15.61
C GLU A 31 -17.86 -19.71 -14.45
N GLN A 32 -17.35 -20.85 -13.94
CA GLN A 32 -17.98 -21.55 -12.81
C GLN A 32 -18.02 -20.69 -11.54
N THR A 33 -16.96 -19.93 -11.30
CA THR A 33 -16.93 -19.05 -10.14
C THR A 33 -17.90 -17.90 -10.30
N PHE A 34 -17.95 -17.26 -11.46
CA PHE A 34 -18.89 -16.15 -11.73
C PHE A 34 -20.35 -16.64 -11.67
N ALA A 35 -20.66 -17.80 -12.26
CA ALA A 35 -21.99 -18.41 -12.19
C ALA A 35 -22.43 -18.66 -10.74
N SER A 36 -21.52 -19.07 -9.83
CA SER A 36 -21.85 -19.28 -8.41
C SER A 36 -22.29 -18.00 -7.69
N PHE A 37 -21.95 -16.81 -8.22
CA PHE A 37 -22.45 -15.51 -7.78
C PHE A 37 -23.67 -15.01 -8.55
N GLY A 38 -24.18 -15.83 -9.49
CA GLY A 38 -25.26 -15.45 -10.41
C GLY A 38 -24.82 -14.37 -11.41
N LEU A 39 -23.57 -14.44 -11.81
CA LEU A 39 -22.94 -13.57 -12.81
C LEU A 39 -22.74 -14.39 -14.08
N ASP A 40 -23.71 -14.31 -14.99
CA ASP A 40 -23.65 -15.08 -16.24
C ASP A 40 -22.73 -14.38 -17.24
N VAL A 41 -21.77 -15.13 -17.77
CA VAL A 41 -20.95 -14.69 -18.90
C VAL A 41 -21.77 -14.91 -20.18
N LEU A 42 -22.13 -13.82 -20.84
CA LEU A 42 -22.97 -13.83 -22.01
C LEU A 42 -22.21 -14.25 -23.26
N GLU A 43 -21.06 -13.65 -23.46
CA GLU A 43 -20.19 -13.92 -24.60
C GLU A 43 -18.74 -13.48 -24.33
N TYR A 44 -17.84 -13.94 -25.17
CA TYR A 44 -16.46 -13.50 -25.27
C TYR A 44 -16.24 -12.80 -26.62
N ARG A 45 -15.47 -11.71 -26.55
CA ARG A 45 -15.01 -10.99 -27.73
C ARG A 45 -13.48 -11.01 -27.73
N ASP A 46 -12.88 -11.49 -28.81
CA ASP A 46 -11.46 -11.30 -29.03
C ASP A 46 -11.19 -9.81 -29.27
N VAL A 47 -10.19 -9.27 -28.55
CA VAL A 47 -9.80 -7.87 -28.71
C VAL A 47 -8.95 -7.74 -29.97
N PRO A 48 -9.34 -6.90 -30.93
CA PRO A 48 -8.57 -6.72 -32.17
C PRO A 48 -7.28 -5.96 -31.85
N VAL A 49 -6.15 -6.64 -32.05
CA VAL A 49 -4.82 -6.08 -31.83
C VAL A 49 -3.93 -6.25 -33.04
N ASN A 50 -3.07 -5.26 -33.30
CA ASN A 50 -2.01 -5.32 -34.29
C ASN A 50 -0.64 -5.40 -33.59
N PRO A 51 0.04 -6.55 -33.56
CA PRO A 51 1.31 -6.74 -32.88
C PRO A 51 2.53 -6.25 -33.69
N GLU A 52 2.38 -5.76 -34.90
CA GLU A 52 3.50 -5.42 -35.81
C GLU A 52 4.45 -4.37 -35.22
N ASN A 53 3.92 -3.46 -34.41
CA ASN A 53 4.70 -2.36 -33.80
C ASN A 53 5.26 -2.69 -32.40
N LEU A 54 5.17 -3.95 -31.96
CA LEU A 54 5.73 -4.39 -30.69
C LEU A 54 7.22 -4.68 -30.83
N GLY A 55 8.00 -4.33 -29.80
CA GLY A 55 9.37 -4.80 -29.68
C GLY A 55 9.43 -6.32 -29.45
N SER A 56 10.57 -6.96 -29.77
CA SER A 56 10.73 -8.43 -29.71
C SER A 56 10.33 -9.02 -28.37
N SER A 57 10.79 -8.46 -27.25
CA SER A 57 10.46 -8.94 -25.90
C SER A 57 8.96 -8.84 -25.57
N ALA A 58 8.30 -7.78 -26.01
CA ALA A 58 6.85 -7.64 -25.82
C ALA A 58 6.09 -8.63 -26.69
N LEU A 59 6.53 -8.85 -27.94
CA LEU A 59 5.93 -9.80 -28.86
C LEU A 59 6.05 -11.26 -28.38
N GLU A 60 7.18 -11.63 -27.80
CA GLU A 60 7.40 -12.96 -27.22
C GLU A 60 6.43 -13.27 -26.07
N SER A 61 6.04 -12.25 -25.31
CA SER A 61 5.21 -12.38 -24.09
C SER A 61 3.79 -11.88 -24.26
N VAL A 62 3.36 -11.45 -25.46
CA VAL A 62 2.02 -10.92 -25.69
C VAL A 62 0.94 -11.94 -25.29
N PRO A 63 -0.01 -11.59 -24.39
CA PRO A 63 -1.08 -12.50 -23.98
C PRO A 63 -2.17 -12.61 -25.05
N VAL A 64 -3.01 -13.63 -24.92
CA VAL A 64 -4.31 -13.64 -25.63
C VAL A 64 -5.24 -12.70 -24.90
N MET A 65 -5.89 -11.79 -25.62
CA MET A 65 -6.69 -10.71 -25.07
C MET A 65 -8.16 -10.91 -25.40
N VAL A 66 -8.99 -11.03 -24.38
CA VAL A 66 -10.44 -11.18 -24.56
C VAL A 66 -11.22 -10.27 -23.61
N GLN A 67 -12.39 -9.89 -24.06
CA GLN A 67 -13.40 -9.21 -23.25
C GLN A 67 -14.54 -10.21 -22.99
N ALA A 68 -14.85 -10.46 -21.71
CA ALA A 68 -16.00 -11.25 -21.31
C ALA A 68 -17.12 -10.30 -20.86
N PHE A 69 -18.31 -10.45 -21.44
CA PHE A 69 -19.49 -9.66 -21.12
C PHE A 69 -20.32 -10.37 -20.06
N ILE A 70 -20.55 -9.72 -18.93
CA ILE A 70 -21.14 -10.32 -17.73
C ILE A 70 -22.47 -9.63 -17.45
N LYS A 71 -23.56 -10.41 -17.45
CA LYS A 71 -24.91 -9.90 -17.17
C LYS A 71 -25.04 -9.40 -15.73
N ARG A 72 -25.67 -8.25 -15.57
CA ARG A 72 -26.07 -7.77 -14.26
C ARG A 72 -27.23 -8.60 -13.74
N PRO A 73 -27.10 -9.27 -12.59
CA PRO A 73 -28.20 -10.05 -12.03
C PRO A 73 -29.29 -9.15 -11.45
N GLU A 74 -30.55 -9.54 -11.56
CA GLU A 74 -31.72 -8.79 -11.08
C GLU A 74 -31.64 -8.43 -9.59
N ARG A 75 -31.05 -9.32 -8.78
CA ARG A 75 -30.78 -9.11 -7.35
C ARG A 75 -29.72 -8.05 -7.04
N ALA A 76 -28.96 -7.59 -8.03
CA ALA A 76 -28.03 -6.47 -7.87
C ALA A 76 -28.79 -5.14 -8.02
N LYS A 77 -29.46 -4.71 -6.95
CA LYS A 77 -30.37 -3.54 -6.93
C LYS A 77 -29.67 -2.21 -7.25
N SER A 78 -28.36 -2.10 -7.03
CA SER A 78 -27.55 -0.92 -7.34
C SER A 78 -26.28 -1.31 -8.09
N MET A 79 -25.65 -0.34 -8.77
CA MET A 79 -24.36 -0.55 -9.44
C MET A 79 -23.26 -0.91 -8.42
N LEU A 80 -23.27 -0.29 -7.24
CA LEU A 80 -22.34 -0.66 -6.17
C LEU A 80 -22.52 -2.13 -5.73
N SER A 81 -23.77 -2.61 -5.65
CA SER A 81 -24.06 -4.01 -5.35
C SER A 81 -23.55 -4.95 -6.45
N PHE A 82 -23.63 -4.51 -7.70
CA PHE A 82 -23.08 -5.24 -8.84
C PHE A 82 -21.55 -5.29 -8.77
N ASP A 83 -20.90 -4.15 -8.60
CA ASP A 83 -19.44 -4.06 -8.47
C ASP A 83 -18.90 -4.90 -7.30
N LYS A 84 -19.58 -4.91 -6.14
CA LYS A 84 -19.23 -5.78 -4.99
C LYS A 84 -19.26 -7.26 -5.35
N ARG A 85 -20.25 -7.69 -6.15
CA ARG A 85 -20.34 -9.08 -6.62
C ARG A 85 -19.22 -9.42 -7.59
N LEU A 86 -18.96 -8.53 -8.55
CA LEU A 86 -17.86 -8.67 -9.52
C LEU A 86 -16.52 -8.78 -8.78
N TYR A 87 -16.26 -7.90 -7.80
CA TYR A 87 -15.06 -7.94 -6.98
C TYR A 87 -14.94 -9.28 -6.24
N THR A 88 -16.01 -9.74 -5.60
CA THR A 88 -16.00 -11.02 -4.85
C THR A 88 -15.72 -12.20 -5.77
N ALA A 89 -16.38 -12.26 -6.92
CA ALA A 89 -16.17 -13.32 -7.91
C ALA A 89 -14.73 -13.28 -8.46
N LYS A 90 -14.18 -12.08 -8.71
CA LYS A 90 -12.76 -11.90 -9.11
C LYS A 90 -11.82 -12.48 -8.08
N GLN A 91 -11.99 -12.14 -6.80
CA GLN A 91 -11.09 -12.61 -5.74
C GLN A 91 -11.15 -14.13 -5.57
N LEU A 92 -12.36 -14.71 -5.57
CA LEU A 92 -12.48 -16.17 -5.50
C LEU A 92 -11.92 -16.86 -6.75
N THR A 93 -12.07 -16.27 -7.94
CA THR A 93 -11.44 -16.79 -9.15
C THR A 93 -9.91 -16.81 -9.02
N LYS A 94 -9.32 -15.71 -8.56
CA LYS A 94 -7.87 -15.62 -8.32
C LYS A 94 -7.37 -16.69 -7.35
N ASN A 95 -8.14 -16.98 -6.29
CA ASN A 95 -7.79 -18.00 -5.32
C ASN A 95 -7.84 -19.40 -5.91
N LYS A 96 -8.92 -19.74 -6.62
CA LYS A 96 -9.04 -21.05 -7.27
C LYS A 96 -7.97 -21.27 -8.35
N LEU A 97 -7.58 -20.22 -9.06
CA LEU A 97 -6.48 -20.28 -10.01
C LEU A 97 -5.15 -20.58 -9.29
N PHE A 98 -4.90 -19.91 -8.16
CA PHE A 98 -3.71 -20.14 -7.34
C PHE A 98 -3.68 -21.59 -6.79
N GLU A 99 -4.78 -22.07 -6.21
CA GLU A 99 -4.91 -23.45 -5.70
C GLU A 99 -4.75 -24.50 -6.82
N SER A 100 -5.00 -24.12 -8.07
CA SER A 100 -4.89 -24.98 -9.24
C SER A 100 -3.57 -24.83 -10.01
N GLU A 101 -2.62 -24.04 -9.51
CA GLU A 101 -1.35 -23.70 -10.17
C GLU A 101 -1.56 -23.07 -11.57
N LEU A 102 -2.61 -22.24 -11.68
CA LEU A 102 -3.02 -21.54 -12.90
C LEU A 102 -3.03 -20.02 -12.75
N GLU A 103 -2.39 -19.46 -11.72
CA GLU A 103 -2.40 -18.02 -11.40
C GLU A 103 -1.82 -17.13 -12.51
N ASP A 104 -0.91 -17.67 -13.32
CA ASP A 104 -0.32 -17.04 -14.49
C ASP A 104 -1.16 -17.17 -15.77
N SER A 105 -2.29 -17.90 -15.70
CA SER A 105 -3.08 -18.27 -16.88
C SER A 105 -4.21 -17.31 -17.19
N LEU A 106 -4.63 -16.48 -16.23
CA LEU A 106 -5.66 -15.47 -16.39
C LEU A 106 -5.36 -14.26 -15.47
N PHE A 107 -5.27 -13.09 -16.08
CA PHE A 107 -5.13 -11.82 -15.38
C PHE A 107 -6.29 -10.88 -15.73
N PHE A 108 -6.90 -10.28 -14.70
CA PHE A 108 -7.93 -9.25 -14.88
C PHE A 108 -7.28 -7.89 -15.11
N THR A 109 -7.23 -7.41 -16.32
CA THR A 109 -6.77 -6.05 -16.65
C THR A 109 -7.76 -5.03 -16.10
N SER A 110 -9.05 -5.27 -16.32
CA SER A 110 -10.15 -4.55 -15.67
C SER A 110 -11.38 -5.45 -15.53
N LEU A 111 -12.25 -5.08 -14.60
CA LEU A 111 -13.57 -5.71 -14.41
C LEU A 111 -14.52 -4.68 -13.85
N SER A 112 -15.41 -4.15 -14.67
CA SER A 112 -16.32 -3.07 -14.26
C SER A 112 -17.47 -2.92 -15.24
N ALA A 113 -18.59 -2.37 -14.75
CA ALA A 113 -19.70 -1.90 -15.60
C ALA A 113 -19.50 -0.45 -16.08
N LYS A 114 -18.43 0.25 -15.65
CA LYS A 114 -18.24 1.68 -15.87
C LYS A 114 -16.89 2.07 -16.46
N THR A 115 -15.89 1.22 -16.30
CA THR A 115 -14.51 1.52 -16.73
C THR A 115 -13.91 0.32 -17.44
N ILE A 116 -13.04 0.59 -18.40
CA ILE A 116 -12.23 -0.42 -19.09
C ILE A 116 -10.78 0.07 -19.13
N VAL A 117 -9.82 -0.84 -19.01
CA VAL A 117 -8.40 -0.51 -19.04
C VAL A 117 -7.73 -1.20 -20.22
N TYR A 118 -7.23 -0.40 -21.15
CA TYR A 118 -6.32 -0.84 -22.21
C TYR A 118 -4.88 -0.56 -21.78
N LYS A 119 -4.03 -1.57 -21.73
CA LYS A 119 -2.63 -1.43 -21.37
C LYS A 119 -1.76 -2.39 -22.17
N ALA A 120 -0.54 -1.97 -22.49
CA ALA A 120 0.37 -2.74 -23.33
C ALA A 120 1.84 -2.48 -22.99
N LEU A 121 2.71 -3.40 -23.35
CA LEU A 121 4.14 -3.23 -23.38
C LEU A 121 4.57 -2.61 -24.72
N THR A 122 4.23 -1.34 -24.94
CA THR A 122 4.53 -0.61 -26.17
C THR A 122 4.91 0.83 -25.89
N GLN A 123 5.40 1.53 -26.90
CA GLN A 123 5.56 2.97 -26.82
C GLN A 123 4.20 3.65 -26.76
N SER A 124 4.08 4.73 -25.98
CA SER A 124 2.78 5.41 -25.77
C SER A 124 2.09 5.85 -27.06
N ARG A 125 2.89 6.26 -28.08
CA ARG A 125 2.39 6.71 -29.39
C ARG A 125 1.88 5.57 -30.28
N ALA A 126 2.13 4.31 -29.91
CA ALA A 126 1.73 3.14 -30.67
C ALA A 126 0.60 2.35 -29.96
N LEU A 127 -0.04 2.92 -28.94
CA LEU A 127 -1.07 2.22 -28.18
C LEU A 127 -2.36 2.03 -28.99
N ASP A 128 -2.76 3.03 -29.75
CA ASP A 128 -3.91 3.00 -30.65
C ASP A 128 -3.63 2.19 -31.92
N ASP A 129 -2.40 2.17 -32.42
CA ASP A 129 -1.97 1.26 -33.49
C ASP A 129 -2.05 -0.20 -33.04
N PHE A 130 -1.73 -0.48 -31.77
CA PHE A 130 -1.81 -1.82 -31.20
C PHE A 130 -3.24 -2.25 -30.92
N TYR A 131 -4.05 -1.39 -30.27
CA TYR A 131 -5.46 -1.65 -29.97
C TYR A 131 -6.37 -0.97 -30.98
N LEU A 132 -6.81 -1.70 -31.99
CA LEU A 132 -7.63 -1.15 -33.07
C LEU A 132 -8.98 -0.57 -32.60
N ASP A 133 -9.47 -1.01 -31.44
CA ASP A 133 -10.64 -0.42 -30.78
C ASP A 133 -10.47 1.07 -30.51
N LEU A 134 -9.25 1.51 -30.16
CA LEU A 134 -8.99 2.91 -29.82
C LEU A 134 -8.99 3.85 -31.01
N GLN A 135 -8.94 3.31 -32.25
CA GLN A 135 -9.07 4.07 -33.49
C GLN A 135 -10.53 4.27 -33.90
N ASN A 136 -11.48 3.57 -33.27
CA ASN A 136 -12.87 3.68 -33.61
C ASN A 136 -13.46 5.01 -33.09
N PRO A 137 -13.96 5.92 -33.96
CA PRO A 137 -14.51 7.21 -33.55
C PRO A 137 -15.75 7.11 -32.66
N ALA A 138 -16.42 5.95 -32.62
CA ALA A 138 -17.52 5.70 -31.70
C ALA A 138 -17.05 5.36 -30.27
N TYR A 139 -15.73 5.27 -30.04
CA TYR A 139 -15.18 5.02 -28.73
C TYR A 139 -15.02 6.35 -27.95
N GLU A 140 -16.09 6.77 -27.34
CA GLU A 140 -16.18 8.03 -26.61
C GLU A 140 -16.10 7.79 -25.09
N THR A 141 -15.44 8.69 -24.36
CA THR A 141 -15.35 8.66 -22.90
C THR A 141 -15.37 10.07 -22.32
N ARG A 142 -15.89 10.20 -21.09
CA ARG A 142 -15.86 11.47 -20.34
C ARG A 142 -14.54 11.73 -19.65
N PHE A 143 -13.68 10.73 -19.53
CA PHE A 143 -12.38 10.86 -18.88
C PHE A 143 -11.38 9.87 -19.45
N CYS A 144 -10.11 10.20 -19.32
CA CYS A 144 -9.01 9.31 -19.61
C CYS A 144 -8.00 9.39 -18.45
N LEU A 145 -7.70 8.24 -17.84
CA LEU A 145 -6.61 8.07 -16.92
C LEU A 145 -5.53 7.25 -17.62
N PHE A 146 -4.32 7.78 -17.74
CA PHE A 146 -3.27 7.10 -18.47
C PHE A 146 -1.94 7.12 -17.71
N HIS A 147 -1.09 6.17 -18.03
CA HIS A 147 0.28 6.09 -17.53
C HIS A 147 1.21 5.74 -18.70
N ARG A 148 2.26 6.51 -18.87
CA ARG A 148 3.11 6.43 -20.05
C ARG A 148 4.27 5.45 -19.92
N ARG A 149 4.69 5.12 -18.69
CA ARG A 149 5.87 4.27 -18.42
C ARG A 149 5.49 3.09 -17.54
N PHE A 150 6.38 2.10 -17.48
CA PHE A 150 6.27 0.94 -16.60
C PHE A 150 6.80 1.27 -15.21
N SER A 151 6.41 0.46 -14.21
CA SER A 151 6.98 0.53 -12.88
C SER A 151 8.49 0.29 -12.92
N THR A 152 9.22 1.10 -12.19
CA THR A 152 10.65 0.89 -11.91
C THR A 152 10.82 -0.22 -10.87
N ASN A 153 12.04 -0.77 -10.73
CA ASN A 153 12.39 -1.77 -9.71
C ASN A 153 11.60 -3.10 -9.76
N THR A 154 10.91 -3.39 -10.86
CA THR A 154 10.24 -4.68 -11.09
C THR A 154 10.55 -5.20 -12.50
N THR A 155 10.56 -6.52 -12.66
CA THR A 155 10.61 -7.13 -14.00
C THR A 155 9.38 -6.70 -14.78
N THR A 156 9.58 -6.11 -15.94
CA THR A 156 8.50 -5.63 -16.82
C THR A 156 7.67 -6.81 -17.34
N SER A 157 6.35 -6.73 -17.19
CA SER A 157 5.39 -7.70 -17.72
C SER A 157 4.06 -7.04 -18.06
N TRP A 158 3.25 -7.69 -18.90
CA TRP A 158 1.97 -7.15 -19.38
C TRP A 158 0.98 -6.81 -18.26
N ASP A 159 0.92 -7.63 -17.24
CA ASP A 159 0.05 -7.46 -16.07
C ASP A 159 0.47 -6.27 -15.19
N LYS A 160 1.77 -5.94 -15.16
CA LYS A 160 2.32 -4.83 -14.37
C LYS A 160 2.27 -3.47 -15.07
N ALA A 161 1.91 -3.43 -16.38
CA ALA A 161 1.67 -2.16 -17.04
C ALA A 161 0.54 -1.39 -16.33
N GLN A 162 0.66 -0.07 -16.30
CA GLN A 162 -0.33 0.82 -15.68
C GLN A 162 -1.21 1.49 -16.74
N PRO A 163 -2.41 2.00 -16.38
CA PRO A 163 -2.99 1.98 -15.04
C PRO A 163 -3.51 0.60 -14.63
N PHE A 164 -3.73 0.44 -13.32
CA PHE A 164 -4.51 -0.66 -12.79
C PHE A 164 -6.02 -0.33 -12.86
N ARG A 165 -6.86 -1.26 -12.36
CA ARG A 165 -8.31 -1.09 -12.48
C ARG A 165 -8.86 0.20 -11.89
N LEU A 166 -8.34 0.60 -10.72
CA LEU A 166 -8.78 1.82 -10.03
C LEU A 166 -7.75 2.94 -10.06
N ILE A 167 -6.47 2.60 -10.04
CA ILE A 167 -5.42 3.60 -9.83
C ILE A 167 -4.35 3.61 -10.93
N GLY A 168 -3.75 4.79 -11.11
CA GLY A 168 -2.45 4.98 -11.75
C GLY A 168 -1.49 5.59 -10.74
N HIS A 169 -0.23 5.15 -10.72
CA HIS A 169 0.76 5.56 -9.75
C HIS A 169 2.05 6.01 -10.43
N ASN A 170 2.48 7.22 -10.12
CA ASN A 170 3.80 7.71 -10.44
C ASN A 170 4.59 7.93 -9.16
N GLY A 171 5.57 7.05 -8.91
CA GLY A 171 6.40 7.07 -7.72
C GLY A 171 6.71 5.68 -7.19
N GLU A 172 6.93 5.57 -5.90
CA GLU A 172 7.24 4.32 -5.20
C GLU A 172 6.63 4.32 -3.79
N ILE A 173 6.17 3.15 -3.36
CA ILE A 173 5.72 2.93 -1.98
C ILE A 173 6.89 2.31 -1.22
N ASN A 174 7.63 3.12 -0.47
CA ASN A 174 8.84 2.69 0.23
C ASN A 174 8.54 1.72 1.39
N THR A 175 7.36 1.82 1.99
CA THR A 175 6.90 0.96 3.09
C THR A 175 6.31 -0.37 2.64
N ILE A 176 6.41 -0.71 1.35
CA ILE A 176 5.66 -1.81 0.71
C ILE A 176 5.83 -3.18 1.40
N ALA A 177 7.02 -3.49 1.92
CA ALA A 177 7.24 -4.76 2.62
C ALA A 177 6.37 -4.88 3.88
N GLY A 178 6.31 -3.83 4.69
CA GLY A 178 5.44 -3.73 5.86
C GLY A 178 3.95 -3.74 5.47
N ASN A 179 3.57 -2.98 4.45
CA ASN A 179 2.20 -2.94 3.96
C ASN A 179 1.70 -4.31 3.48
N ARG A 180 2.53 -5.08 2.77
CA ARG A 180 2.21 -6.46 2.37
C ARG A 180 2.06 -7.40 3.56
N SER A 181 2.91 -7.27 4.58
CA SER A 181 2.80 -8.06 5.81
C SER A 181 1.49 -7.79 6.54
N TRP A 182 1.10 -6.52 6.64
CA TRP A 182 -0.20 -6.12 7.19
C TRP A 182 -1.37 -6.60 6.33
N ALA A 183 -1.25 -6.53 4.98
CA ALA A 183 -2.27 -7.04 4.08
C ALA A 183 -2.53 -8.55 4.30
N LYS A 184 -1.47 -9.37 4.42
CA LYS A 184 -1.59 -10.80 4.75
C LYS A 184 -2.33 -11.05 6.07
N SER A 185 -2.06 -10.24 7.09
CA SER A 185 -2.78 -10.33 8.37
C SER A 185 -4.26 -9.99 8.22
N ARG A 186 -4.59 -9.00 7.39
CA ARG A 186 -5.96 -8.55 7.13
C ARG A 186 -6.78 -9.51 6.27
N GLU A 187 -6.17 -10.34 5.46
CA GLU A 187 -6.86 -11.40 4.69
C GLU A 187 -7.74 -12.26 5.60
N LYS A 188 -7.26 -12.57 6.80
CA LYS A 188 -8.01 -13.32 7.81
C LYS A 188 -9.14 -12.50 8.46
N MET A 189 -9.03 -11.18 8.46
CA MET A 189 -10.04 -10.29 9.05
C MET A 189 -11.25 -10.08 8.14
N ILE A 190 -11.11 -10.30 6.83
CA ILE A 190 -12.22 -10.17 5.87
C ILE A 190 -13.26 -11.28 6.06
N GLY A 191 -12.89 -12.39 6.71
CA GLY A 191 -13.73 -13.53 7.00
C GLY A 191 -13.15 -14.83 6.45
N ALA A 192 -12.97 -15.81 7.31
CA ALA A 192 -12.34 -17.11 6.98
C ALA A 192 -13.02 -17.87 5.81
N GLU A 193 -14.32 -17.62 5.57
CA GLU A 193 -15.08 -18.26 4.49
C GLU A 193 -14.80 -17.68 3.10
N ARG A 194 -14.11 -16.52 3.02
CA ARG A 194 -13.97 -15.76 1.77
C ARG A 194 -12.65 -15.97 1.07
N ASN A 195 -11.61 -16.42 1.78
CA ASN A 195 -10.28 -16.70 1.24
C ASN A 195 -9.77 -15.59 0.28
N GLU A 196 -9.96 -14.31 0.61
CA GLU A 196 -9.51 -13.22 -0.23
C GLU A 196 -8.02 -13.00 -0.06
N ILE A 197 -7.28 -12.94 -1.15
CA ILE A 197 -5.85 -12.66 -1.16
C ILE A 197 -5.65 -11.20 -1.55
N LEU A 198 -5.18 -10.39 -0.59
CA LEU A 198 -4.94 -8.95 -0.76
C LEU A 198 -3.55 -8.65 -1.34
N THR A 199 -2.62 -9.60 -1.22
CA THR A 199 -1.27 -9.43 -1.76
C THR A 199 -0.72 -10.75 -2.25
N ARG A 200 0.13 -10.70 -3.27
CA ARG A 200 0.84 -11.84 -3.84
C ARG A 200 2.28 -11.48 -4.10
N ASP A 201 3.14 -12.48 -4.08
CA ASP A 201 4.52 -12.29 -4.48
C ASP A 201 4.61 -11.94 -5.97
N GLY A 202 5.55 -11.10 -6.33
CA GLY A 202 5.81 -10.71 -7.72
C GLY A 202 4.93 -9.60 -8.30
N ILE A 203 3.88 -9.13 -7.62
CA ILE A 203 3.16 -7.92 -8.06
C ILE A 203 3.95 -6.65 -7.69
N SER A 204 3.72 -5.56 -8.43
CA SER A 204 4.35 -4.28 -8.11
C SER A 204 3.78 -3.68 -6.80
N ASP A 205 4.46 -2.66 -6.26
CA ASP A 205 3.96 -1.82 -5.16
C ASP A 205 2.61 -1.19 -5.51
N SER A 206 2.52 -0.61 -6.71
CA SER A 206 1.29 -0.01 -7.26
C SER A 206 0.16 -1.04 -7.39
N GLY A 207 0.49 -2.26 -7.81
CA GLY A 207 -0.47 -3.37 -7.88
C GLY A 207 -0.98 -3.78 -6.50
N SER A 208 -0.09 -3.83 -5.51
CA SER A 208 -0.45 -4.11 -4.11
C SER A 208 -1.37 -3.02 -3.54
N LEU A 209 -1.07 -1.74 -3.81
CA LEU A 209 -1.93 -0.63 -3.40
C LEU A 209 -3.30 -0.72 -4.08
N ASN A 210 -3.35 -1.01 -5.39
CA ASN A 210 -4.62 -1.17 -6.10
C ASN A 210 -5.50 -2.27 -5.48
N GLU A 211 -4.94 -3.43 -5.15
CA GLU A 211 -5.69 -4.52 -4.51
C GLU A 211 -6.22 -4.09 -3.12
N MET A 212 -5.43 -3.36 -2.35
CA MET A 212 -5.87 -2.83 -1.05
C MET A 212 -6.98 -1.78 -1.22
N VAL A 213 -6.85 -0.85 -2.16
CA VAL A 213 -7.88 0.16 -2.46
C VAL A 213 -9.19 -0.49 -2.90
N GLU A 214 -9.12 -1.53 -3.73
CA GLU A 214 -10.31 -2.30 -4.12
C GLU A 214 -10.94 -3.02 -2.92
N ALA A 215 -10.13 -3.65 -2.07
CA ALA A 215 -10.63 -4.33 -0.88
C ALA A 215 -11.34 -3.34 0.06
N LEU A 216 -10.73 -2.21 0.36
CA LEU A 216 -11.34 -1.17 1.20
C LEU A 216 -12.65 -0.66 0.59
N ARG A 217 -12.68 -0.39 -0.72
CA ARG A 217 -13.88 0.10 -1.40
C ARG A 217 -15.06 -0.88 -1.30
N TYR A 218 -14.80 -2.17 -1.40
CA TYR A 218 -15.86 -3.17 -1.51
C TYR A 218 -16.12 -3.95 -0.22
N ARG A 219 -15.22 -3.88 0.77
CA ARG A 219 -15.32 -4.63 2.03
C ARG A 219 -15.47 -3.77 3.27
N SER A 220 -15.02 -2.51 3.22
CA SER A 220 -15.19 -1.59 4.34
C SER A 220 -16.42 -0.70 4.19
N SER A 221 -16.68 0.11 5.21
CA SER A 221 -17.72 1.14 5.22
C SER A 221 -17.26 2.47 4.61
N ILE A 222 -16.06 2.54 4.03
CA ILE A 222 -15.51 3.77 3.48
C ILE A 222 -16.11 4.02 2.09
N PRO A 223 -16.83 5.15 1.88
CA PRO A 223 -17.72 5.29 0.72
C PRO A 223 -17.01 5.61 -0.59
N ASN A 224 -15.88 6.29 -0.56
CA ASN A 224 -15.26 6.79 -1.78
C ASN A 224 -13.74 6.53 -1.84
N VAL A 225 -13.21 6.51 -3.06
CA VAL A 225 -11.80 6.16 -3.33
C VAL A 225 -10.86 7.24 -2.79
N GLU A 226 -11.25 8.51 -2.80
CA GLU A 226 -10.41 9.58 -2.27
C GLU A 226 -10.21 9.44 -0.76
N ASP A 227 -11.26 9.10 0.00
CA ASP A 227 -11.15 8.84 1.44
C ASP A 227 -10.29 7.60 1.72
N ILE A 228 -10.42 6.55 0.91
CA ILE A 228 -9.56 5.37 1.00
C ILE A 228 -8.09 5.75 0.80
N LEU A 229 -7.80 6.55 -0.23
CA LEU A 229 -6.45 7.03 -0.49
C LEU A 229 -5.95 7.96 0.63
N ALA A 230 -6.84 8.78 1.19
CA ALA A 230 -6.51 9.63 2.33
C ALA A 230 -6.14 8.81 3.58
N ILE A 231 -6.78 7.67 3.79
CA ILE A 231 -6.47 6.74 4.88
C ILE A 231 -5.15 6.02 4.64
N CYS A 232 -4.91 5.57 3.40
CA CYS A 232 -3.65 4.93 3.03
C CYS A 232 -2.47 5.88 3.05
N MET A 233 -2.69 7.17 2.73
CA MET A 233 -1.66 8.20 2.59
C MET A 233 -2.06 9.44 3.41
N PRO A 234 -2.08 9.33 4.75
CA PRO A 234 -2.45 10.44 5.61
C PRO A 234 -1.42 11.57 5.50
N PRO A 235 -1.82 12.83 5.62
CA PRO A 235 -0.87 13.93 5.73
C PRO A 235 -0.06 13.81 7.04
N ALA A 236 1.13 14.40 7.06
CA ALA A 236 1.89 14.53 8.30
C ALA A 236 1.23 15.55 9.25
N ASN A 237 1.46 15.39 10.55
CA ASN A 237 1.07 16.34 11.61
C ASN A 237 -0.43 16.76 11.54
N HIS A 238 -1.30 15.81 11.33
CA HIS A 238 -2.74 16.07 11.22
C HIS A 238 -3.43 16.10 12.59
N GLU A 239 -4.29 17.09 12.81
CA GLU A 239 -5.14 17.19 14.00
C GLU A 239 -6.61 16.78 13.74
N ASN A 240 -6.96 16.48 12.50
CA ASN A 240 -8.31 16.15 12.08
C ASN A 240 -8.75 14.76 12.61
N ASN A 241 -9.96 14.67 13.16
CA ASN A 241 -10.53 13.44 13.74
C ASN A 241 -10.62 12.28 12.74
N PHE A 242 -10.82 12.55 11.46
CA PHE A 242 -10.81 11.51 10.43
C PHE A 242 -9.46 10.76 10.41
N TYR A 243 -8.36 11.50 10.37
CA TYR A 243 -7.03 10.88 10.34
C TYR A 243 -6.66 10.25 11.69
N LYS A 244 -6.98 10.92 12.80
CA LYS A 244 -6.78 10.35 14.16
C LYS A 244 -7.47 9.01 14.34
N PHE A 245 -8.68 8.84 13.79
CA PHE A 245 -9.42 7.59 13.85
C PHE A 245 -8.79 6.52 12.94
N TRP A 246 -8.61 6.83 11.65
CA TRP A 246 -8.20 5.83 10.67
C TRP A 246 -6.72 5.45 10.74
N SER A 247 -5.82 6.32 11.21
CA SER A 247 -4.40 5.99 11.42
C SER A 247 -4.19 4.88 12.45
N ARG A 248 -5.16 4.65 13.32
CA ARG A 248 -5.16 3.54 14.27
C ARG A 248 -5.55 2.21 13.62
N ALA A 249 -6.33 2.24 12.55
CA ALA A 249 -6.81 1.06 11.83
C ALA A 249 -5.94 0.69 10.63
N MET A 250 -5.26 1.66 10.03
CA MET A 250 -4.44 1.48 8.83
C MET A 250 -3.05 2.06 9.03
N GLU A 251 -2.04 1.32 8.65
CA GLU A 251 -0.68 1.84 8.50
C GLU A 251 -0.57 2.71 7.25
N PRO A 252 0.31 3.72 7.24
CA PRO A 252 0.53 4.51 6.04
C PRO A 252 1.20 3.68 4.93
N TRP A 253 0.78 3.92 3.70
CA TRP A 253 1.44 3.49 2.48
C TRP A 253 2.27 4.67 2.00
N ASP A 254 3.55 4.70 2.35
CA ASP A 254 4.38 5.89 2.29
C ASP A 254 5.50 5.77 1.27
N GLY A 255 5.80 6.90 0.66
CA GLY A 255 6.83 7.08 -0.36
C GLY A 255 6.49 8.25 -1.27
N PRO A 256 7.41 8.64 -2.18
CA PRO A 256 7.15 9.68 -3.16
C PRO A 256 6.11 9.20 -4.17
N ALA A 257 4.86 9.65 -4.05
CA ALA A 257 3.76 9.10 -4.84
C ALA A 257 2.75 10.17 -5.29
N LEU A 258 2.44 10.17 -6.58
CA LEU A 258 1.22 10.72 -7.12
C LEU A 258 0.30 9.58 -7.51
N ILE A 259 -0.82 9.43 -6.81
CA ILE A 259 -1.85 8.46 -7.14
C ILE A 259 -2.99 9.15 -7.85
N THR A 260 -3.30 8.72 -9.07
CA THR A 260 -4.52 9.06 -9.78
C THR A 260 -5.51 7.92 -9.67
N TYR A 261 -6.81 8.19 -9.72
CA TYR A 261 -7.83 7.14 -9.66
C TYR A 261 -9.04 7.43 -10.55
N ALA A 262 -9.71 6.36 -10.96
CA ALA A 262 -10.98 6.44 -11.68
C ALA A 262 -11.86 5.25 -11.30
N ASN A 263 -13.11 5.51 -10.92
CA ASN A 263 -14.08 4.47 -10.56
C ASN A 263 -15.35 4.48 -11.44
N GLY A 264 -15.35 5.32 -12.48
CA GLY A 264 -16.49 5.50 -13.40
C GLY A 264 -17.56 6.49 -12.93
N TYR A 265 -17.46 6.99 -11.70
CA TYR A 265 -18.33 8.05 -11.15
C TYR A 265 -17.51 9.30 -10.85
N THR A 266 -16.33 9.10 -10.33
CA THR A 266 -15.37 10.14 -10.03
C THR A 266 -14.00 9.78 -10.60
N ILE A 267 -13.25 10.80 -10.97
CA ILE A 267 -11.83 10.73 -11.27
C ILE A 267 -11.11 11.70 -10.35
N GLY A 268 -9.88 11.40 -9.98
CA GLY A 268 -9.15 12.31 -9.11
C GLY A 268 -7.70 11.92 -8.92
N ALA A 269 -7.06 12.63 -8.01
CA ALA A 269 -5.68 12.38 -7.65
C ALA A 269 -5.43 12.72 -6.19
N ARG A 270 -4.41 12.09 -5.62
CA ARG A 270 -3.88 12.39 -4.31
C ARG A 270 -2.36 12.38 -4.34
N LEU A 271 -1.76 13.36 -3.70
CA LEU A 271 -0.32 13.47 -3.55
C LEU A 271 0.12 12.87 -2.21
N ASP A 272 1.33 12.31 -2.18
CA ASP A 272 1.95 11.80 -0.97
C ASP A 272 2.06 12.87 0.14
N ARG A 273 2.27 12.42 1.38
CA ARG A 273 2.31 13.32 2.54
C ARG A 273 3.45 14.32 2.53
N ASN A 274 4.56 14.01 1.85
CA ASN A 274 5.74 14.86 1.76
C ASN A 274 5.70 15.77 0.54
N GLY A 275 4.87 15.43 -0.47
CA GLY A 275 4.77 16.16 -1.72
C GLY A 275 6.03 16.06 -2.57
N PHE A 276 6.71 14.89 -2.55
CA PHE A 276 7.91 14.67 -3.32
C PHE A 276 7.64 14.54 -4.81
N ARG A 277 6.49 13.95 -5.19
CA ARG A 277 6.10 13.93 -6.60
C ARG A 277 5.42 15.22 -6.99
N PRO A 278 5.77 15.81 -8.14
CA PRO A 278 5.03 16.95 -8.66
C PRO A 278 3.65 16.54 -9.14
N CYS A 279 2.69 17.45 -9.04
CA CYS A 279 1.37 17.32 -9.63
C CYS A 279 0.88 18.67 -10.09
N ARG A 280 0.66 18.83 -11.39
CA ARG A 280 0.17 20.05 -12.03
C ARG A 280 -1.24 19.82 -12.53
N TRP A 281 -2.07 20.84 -12.41
CA TRP A 281 -3.42 20.81 -12.96
C TRP A 281 -3.72 22.09 -13.72
N ALA A 282 -4.61 21.98 -14.70
CA ALA A 282 -5.19 23.11 -15.43
C ALA A 282 -6.67 22.85 -15.65
N ARG A 283 -7.46 23.91 -15.74
CA ARG A 283 -8.88 23.88 -16.08
C ARG A 283 -9.16 24.82 -17.22
N THR A 284 -9.94 24.34 -18.17
CA THR A 284 -10.60 25.14 -19.21
C THR A 284 -12.11 25.10 -18.98
N GLU A 285 -12.90 25.75 -19.82
CA GLU A 285 -14.37 25.69 -19.76
C GLU A 285 -14.89 24.23 -19.77
N ASP A 286 -14.32 23.38 -20.63
CA ASP A 286 -14.82 22.02 -20.87
C ASP A 286 -14.04 20.91 -20.18
N HIS A 287 -12.78 21.15 -19.77
CA HIS A 287 -11.88 20.11 -19.33
C HIS A 287 -11.13 20.43 -18.03
N PHE A 288 -10.88 19.39 -17.26
CA PHE A 288 -9.93 19.39 -16.16
C PHE A 288 -8.76 18.47 -16.49
N TYR A 289 -7.55 19.03 -16.51
CA TYR A 289 -6.29 18.34 -16.80
C TYR A 289 -5.45 18.19 -15.54
N LEU A 290 -4.85 17.02 -15.36
CA LEU A 290 -3.94 16.76 -14.26
C LEU A 290 -2.80 15.85 -14.72
N SER A 291 -1.56 16.21 -14.40
CA SER A 291 -0.38 15.43 -14.73
C SER A 291 0.72 15.57 -13.69
N SER A 292 1.59 14.57 -13.61
CA SER A 292 2.83 14.64 -12.81
C SER A 292 3.85 15.64 -13.37
N GLU A 293 3.69 16.06 -14.63
CA GLU A 293 4.64 16.93 -15.32
C GLU A 293 3.92 18.10 -16.01
N ALA A 294 4.53 19.26 -16.01
CA ALA A 294 4.05 20.40 -16.79
C ALA A 294 4.27 20.14 -18.30
N GLY A 295 3.37 20.68 -19.14
CA GLY A 295 3.50 20.55 -20.59
C GLY A 295 3.15 19.17 -21.16
N THR A 296 2.50 18.30 -20.37
CA THR A 296 2.03 17.00 -20.85
C THR A 296 0.88 17.12 -21.85
N PHE A 297 0.07 18.15 -21.70
CA PHE A 297 -1.06 18.45 -22.56
C PHE A 297 -0.78 19.71 -23.37
N ASP A 298 -1.13 19.67 -24.65
CA ASP A 298 -1.10 20.84 -25.53
C ASP A 298 -2.40 21.63 -25.37
N ILE A 299 -2.38 22.58 -24.41
CA ILE A 299 -3.52 23.44 -24.07
C ILE A 299 -3.17 24.84 -24.51
N ALA A 300 -4.01 25.45 -25.34
CA ALA A 300 -3.86 26.84 -25.74
C ALA A 300 -3.93 27.75 -24.49
N PRO A 301 -2.91 28.56 -24.20
CA PRO A 301 -2.84 29.33 -22.96
C PRO A 301 -4.05 30.21 -22.69
N GLU A 302 -4.66 30.76 -23.73
CA GLU A 302 -5.84 31.62 -23.68
C GLU A 302 -7.12 30.89 -23.26
N THR A 303 -7.16 29.55 -23.33
CA THR A 303 -8.31 28.75 -22.90
C THR A 303 -8.22 28.32 -21.43
N ILE A 304 -7.13 28.62 -20.76
CA ILE A 304 -6.92 28.21 -19.38
C ILE A 304 -7.57 29.20 -18.40
N ASP A 305 -8.67 28.79 -17.77
CA ASP A 305 -9.36 29.56 -16.73
C ASP A 305 -8.59 29.58 -15.42
N ALA A 306 -8.02 28.43 -15.05
CA ALA A 306 -7.27 28.26 -13.82
C ALA A 306 -6.21 27.17 -13.94
N LYS A 307 -5.11 27.33 -13.24
CA LYS A 307 -4.04 26.33 -13.14
C LYS A 307 -3.37 26.37 -11.78
N GLY A 308 -2.74 25.26 -11.41
CA GLY A 308 -2.04 25.21 -10.13
C GLY A 308 -1.26 23.92 -9.90
N THR A 309 -0.88 23.74 -8.67
CA THR A 309 -0.13 22.58 -8.17
C THR A 309 -0.93 21.94 -7.06
N LEU A 310 -0.97 20.61 -7.05
CA LEU A 310 -1.44 19.86 -5.89
C LEU A 310 -0.29 19.78 -4.89
N PHE A 311 -0.57 20.06 -3.62
CA PHE A 311 0.44 20.08 -2.56
C PHE A 311 0.42 18.78 -1.73
N ALA A 312 1.44 18.64 -0.87
CA ALA A 312 1.62 17.52 0.03
C ALA A 312 0.33 17.13 0.77
N GLY A 313 -0.03 15.86 0.77
CA GLY A 313 -1.19 15.32 1.46
C GLY A 313 -2.55 15.80 0.93
N ARG A 314 -2.59 16.55 -0.16
CA ARG A 314 -3.83 17.06 -0.75
C ARG A 314 -4.33 16.15 -1.87
N GLY A 315 -5.66 16.18 -2.06
CA GLY A 315 -6.33 15.48 -3.14
C GLY A 315 -7.21 16.40 -3.97
N VAL A 316 -7.60 15.92 -5.14
CA VAL A 316 -8.61 16.52 -5.99
C VAL A 316 -9.54 15.44 -6.53
N THR A 317 -10.82 15.73 -6.59
CA THR A 317 -11.86 14.84 -7.13
C THR A 317 -12.70 15.60 -8.12
N VAL A 318 -12.96 15.00 -9.28
CA VAL A 318 -13.89 15.50 -10.27
C VAL A 318 -15.08 14.54 -10.33
N ASP A 319 -16.28 15.05 -10.12
CA ASP A 319 -17.53 14.32 -10.28
C ASP A 319 -17.90 14.27 -11.77
N LEU A 320 -17.93 13.06 -12.34
CA LEU A 320 -18.21 12.86 -13.75
C LEU A 320 -19.68 13.08 -14.13
N SER A 321 -20.60 13.21 -13.17
CA SER A 321 -22.00 13.47 -13.44
C SER A 321 -22.29 14.94 -13.74
N ASN A 322 -21.56 15.85 -13.11
CA ASN A 322 -21.81 17.29 -13.16
C ASN A 322 -20.56 18.15 -13.42
N GLY A 323 -19.37 17.54 -13.51
CA GLY A 323 -18.11 18.25 -13.76
C GLY A 323 -17.55 19.02 -12.56
N ASN A 324 -18.15 18.91 -11.37
CA ASN A 324 -17.66 19.60 -10.18
C ASN A 324 -16.27 19.14 -9.78
N VAL A 325 -15.36 20.09 -9.60
CA VAL A 325 -13.99 19.86 -9.12
C VAL A 325 -13.91 20.24 -7.66
N LEU A 326 -13.54 19.28 -6.82
CA LEU A 326 -13.40 19.47 -5.39
C LEU A 326 -11.95 19.21 -4.96
N PHE A 327 -11.27 20.24 -4.52
CA PHE A 327 -9.95 20.12 -3.87
C PHE A 327 -10.13 19.72 -2.41
N ARG A 328 -9.39 18.68 -2.00
CA ARG A 328 -9.41 18.14 -0.64
C ARG A 328 -8.17 18.61 0.11
N ASP A 329 -8.38 19.55 1.03
CA ASP A 329 -7.36 19.96 1.98
C ASP A 329 -7.44 19.07 3.23
N PRO A 330 -6.33 18.52 3.74
CA PRO A 330 -6.33 17.73 4.96
C PRO A 330 -6.91 18.47 6.17
N SER A 331 -6.73 19.79 6.22
CA SER A 331 -7.12 20.60 7.38
C SER A 331 -8.61 20.94 7.43
N HIS A 332 -9.33 20.98 6.30
CA HIS A 332 -10.68 21.57 6.26
C HIS A 332 -11.79 20.62 5.81
N SER A 333 -11.48 19.58 5.04
CA SER A 333 -12.53 18.81 4.33
C SER A 333 -13.22 17.75 5.16
N ARG A 334 -12.81 17.54 6.41
CA ARG A 334 -13.29 16.45 7.27
C ARG A 334 -13.51 16.89 8.72
N ASP A 335 -13.68 18.19 8.97
CA ASP A 335 -13.86 18.73 10.32
C ASP A 335 -15.10 18.20 11.04
N ASN A 336 -16.12 17.81 10.28
CA ASN A 336 -17.38 17.23 10.80
C ASN A 336 -17.42 15.70 10.71
N TYR A 337 -16.26 15.03 10.74
CA TYR A 337 -16.23 13.58 10.74
C TYR A 337 -16.58 13.05 12.14
N ASP A 338 -17.81 12.56 12.28
CA ASP A 338 -18.31 11.87 13.48
C ASP A 338 -17.69 10.48 13.58
N ALA A 339 -16.39 10.43 13.85
CA ALA A 339 -15.77 9.19 14.27
C ALA A 339 -16.01 8.99 15.76
N PRO A 340 -16.29 7.78 16.22
CA PRO A 340 -16.23 7.49 17.62
C PRO A 340 -14.80 7.77 18.09
N PHE A 341 -14.61 8.92 18.75
CA PHE A 341 -13.33 9.26 19.36
C PHE A 341 -13.13 8.35 20.56
N ASP A 342 -12.01 7.64 20.59
CA ASP A 342 -11.65 6.86 21.75
C ASP A 342 -10.82 7.73 22.72
N PRO A 343 -11.40 8.15 23.85
CA PRO A 343 -10.69 8.96 24.85
C PRO A 343 -9.56 8.20 25.56
N ARG A 344 -9.39 6.90 25.26
CA ARG A 344 -8.38 6.03 25.88
C ARG A 344 -7.02 6.07 25.17
N VAL A 345 -6.80 7.00 24.25
CA VAL A 345 -5.46 7.30 23.73
C VAL A 345 -4.75 8.12 24.80
N GLU A 346 -3.73 7.52 25.42
CA GLU A 346 -2.93 8.16 26.44
C GLU A 346 -1.55 8.50 25.88
N LYS A 347 -1.09 9.73 26.10
CA LYS A 347 0.22 10.17 25.67
C LYS A 347 1.26 9.76 26.71
N ILE A 348 2.27 8.99 26.31
CA ILE A 348 3.42 8.68 27.16
C ILE A 348 4.35 9.90 27.15
N PRO A 349 4.60 10.51 28.32
CA PRO A 349 5.46 11.68 28.39
C PRO A 349 6.89 11.34 28.01
N ALA A 350 7.53 12.21 27.24
CA ALA A 350 8.95 12.12 26.94
C ALA A 350 9.75 12.59 28.19
N LYS A 351 10.13 11.66 29.04
CA LYS A 351 11.02 11.94 30.17
C LYS A 351 12.40 11.35 29.89
N ILE A 352 13.41 12.19 29.92
CA ILE A 352 14.82 11.76 29.79
C ILE A 352 15.38 11.67 31.19
N GLU A 353 15.78 10.48 31.63
CA GLU A 353 16.51 10.27 32.87
C GLU A 353 17.93 9.81 32.54
N ALA A 354 18.90 10.30 33.31
CA ALA A 354 20.26 9.86 33.16
C ALA A 354 20.39 8.40 33.63
N ILE A 355 21.11 7.59 32.89
CA ILE A 355 21.32 6.18 33.18
C ILE A 355 22.75 6.01 33.65
N GLU A 356 22.92 5.45 34.83
CA GLU A 356 24.24 5.10 35.42
C GLU A 356 24.69 3.66 35.08
N GLU A 357 24.19 3.04 34.02
CA GLU A 357 24.66 1.71 33.62
C GLU A 357 26.02 1.79 32.91
N ARG A 358 26.97 0.90 33.30
CA ARG A 358 28.25 0.74 32.61
C ARG A 358 28.04 0.19 31.22
N PHE A 359 28.22 1.06 30.24
CA PHE A 359 28.04 0.75 28.83
C PHE A 359 29.15 -0.15 28.26
N ASP A 360 30.36 -0.03 28.77
CA ASP A 360 31.55 -0.71 28.25
C ASP A 360 31.43 -2.24 28.18
N ASP A 361 30.74 -2.85 29.12
CA ASP A 361 30.57 -4.31 29.16
C ASP A 361 29.59 -4.81 28.09
N LYS A 362 28.66 -3.96 27.60
CA LYS A 362 27.63 -4.31 26.62
C LYS A 362 27.95 -3.86 25.19
N LYS A 363 28.89 -2.94 25.03
CA LYS A 363 29.26 -2.35 23.76
C LYS A 363 29.57 -3.41 22.69
N GLY A 364 30.41 -4.37 23.00
CA GLY A 364 30.79 -5.45 22.10
C GLY A 364 29.64 -6.41 21.76
N VAL A 365 28.74 -6.67 22.75
CA VAL A 365 27.56 -7.55 22.56
C VAL A 365 26.60 -6.95 21.52
N PHE A 366 26.43 -5.63 21.52
CA PHE A 366 25.56 -4.92 20.58
C PHE A 366 26.30 -4.39 19.35
N SER A 367 27.52 -4.84 19.12
CA SER A 367 28.33 -4.52 17.93
C SER A 367 28.66 -3.03 17.74
N PHE A 368 28.67 -2.24 18.81
CA PHE A 368 29.17 -0.87 18.76
C PHE A 368 30.70 -0.85 18.77
N THR A 369 31.28 -0.17 17.80
CA THR A 369 32.73 0.05 17.70
C THR A 369 33.14 1.37 18.35
N ASP A 370 34.44 1.55 18.60
CA ASP A 370 34.97 2.83 19.07
C ASP A 370 34.79 3.94 18.03
N ASP A 371 34.79 3.57 16.74
CA ASP A 371 34.51 4.49 15.65
C ASP A 371 33.04 4.95 15.65
N ASP A 372 32.09 4.06 15.91
CA ASP A 372 30.67 4.44 16.05
C ASP A 372 30.48 5.43 17.19
N LEU A 373 31.14 5.18 18.32
CA LEU A 373 31.05 6.08 19.46
C LEU A 373 31.68 7.45 19.18
N SER A 374 32.94 7.46 18.69
CA SER A 374 33.73 8.69 18.57
C SER A 374 33.33 9.53 17.36
N LYS A 375 32.94 8.90 16.24
CA LYS A 375 32.66 9.59 14.97
C LYS A 375 31.17 9.82 14.70
N VAL A 376 30.29 9.07 15.34
CA VAL A 376 28.84 9.15 15.11
C VAL A 376 28.11 9.58 16.37
N ILE A 377 28.11 8.74 17.41
CA ILE A 377 27.25 8.94 18.59
C ILE A 377 27.66 10.17 19.39
N TYR A 378 28.95 10.33 19.69
CA TYR A 378 29.44 11.47 20.45
C TYR A 378 29.17 12.82 19.77
N PRO A 379 29.53 13.02 18.49
CA PRO A 379 29.21 14.28 17.78
C PRO A 379 27.71 14.57 17.72
N MET A 380 26.86 13.56 17.57
CA MET A 380 25.39 13.74 17.60
C MET A 380 24.92 14.20 18.98
N ALA A 381 25.41 13.55 20.05
CA ALA A 381 25.04 13.89 21.42
C ALA A 381 25.50 15.31 21.81
N GLU A 382 26.70 15.71 21.36
CA GLU A 382 27.26 17.04 21.66
C GLU A 382 26.57 18.17 20.90
N SER A 383 26.33 17.98 19.60
CA SER A 383 25.85 19.04 18.70
C SER A 383 24.35 19.05 18.46
N GLY A 384 23.65 17.96 18.76
CA GLY A 384 22.25 17.74 18.37
C GLY A 384 22.04 17.70 16.86
N LYS A 385 23.10 17.44 16.09
CA LYS A 385 23.07 17.39 14.62
C LYS A 385 23.60 16.06 14.12
N GLU A 386 23.16 15.68 12.93
CA GLU A 386 23.68 14.51 12.25
C GLU A 386 25.19 14.65 12.00
N PRO A 387 26.00 13.62 12.27
CA PRO A 387 27.44 13.69 12.09
C PRO A 387 27.83 13.73 10.62
N ILE A 388 28.93 14.39 10.30
CA ILE A 388 29.52 14.37 8.97
C ILE A 388 30.33 13.08 8.82
N GLY A 389 29.96 12.25 7.86
CA GLY A 389 30.62 10.99 7.62
C GLY A 389 30.65 10.58 6.15
N SER A 390 31.41 9.54 5.83
CA SER A 390 31.37 8.91 4.52
C SER A 390 30.21 7.94 4.43
N MET A 391 29.53 7.91 3.28
CA MET A 391 28.50 6.92 2.94
C MET A 391 29.10 5.56 2.55
N GLY A 392 30.42 5.45 2.38
CA GLY A 392 31.10 4.24 2.01
C GLY A 392 31.27 3.27 3.17
N ASP A 393 31.10 1.99 2.91
CA ASP A 393 31.45 0.91 3.82
C ASP A 393 32.92 0.51 3.57
N THR A 394 33.77 0.74 4.57
CA THR A 394 35.19 0.36 4.53
C THR A 394 35.45 -1.00 5.19
N ALA A 395 34.40 -1.67 5.66
CA ALA A 395 34.52 -2.98 6.27
C ALA A 395 35.08 -4.00 5.27
N ARG A 396 36.00 -4.86 5.73
CA ARG A 396 36.51 -5.94 4.90
C ARG A 396 35.40 -6.94 4.59
N LEU A 397 35.51 -7.56 3.41
CA LEU A 397 34.62 -8.69 3.06
C LEU A 397 34.70 -9.73 4.18
N ALA A 398 33.57 -10.35 4.53
CA ALA A 398 33.47 -11.33 5.61
C ALA A 398 34.51 -12.45 5.50
N VAL A 399 34.86 -12.91 4.29
CA VAL A 399 35.88 -13.91 4.02
C VAL A 399 37.31 -13.45 4.35
N LEU A 400 37.52 -12.14 4.44
CA LEU A 400 38.83 -11.52 4.75
C LEU A 400 38.90 -10.92 6.15
N SER A 401 37.86 -11.04 6.94
CA SER A 401 37.74 -10.47 8.28
C SER A 401 37.63 -11.57 9.32
N THR A 402 38.29 -11.35 10.48
CA THR A 402 38.12 -12.17 11.69
C THR A 402 37.07 -11.58 12.64
N GLU A 403 36.53 -10.41 12.31
CA GLU A 403 35.52 -9.74 13.12
C GLU A 403 34.11 -10.25 12.80
N VAL A 404 33.32 -10.40 13.83
CA VAL A 404 31.90 -10.77 13.69
C VAL A 404 31.12 -9.52 13.31
N ARG A 405 30.41 -9.59 12.18
CA ARG A 405 29.51 -8.51 11.76
C ARG A 405 28.18 -8.64 12.49
N SER A 406 27.57 -7.49 12.78
CA SER A 406 26.21 -7.43 13.30
C SER A 406 25.22 -8.08 12.31
N PHE A 407 24.20 -8.75 12.83
CA PHE A 407 23.13 -9.29 12.01
C PHE A 407 22.46 -8.21 11.13
N PHE A 408 22.38 -6.99 11.62
CA PHE A 408 21.81 -5.84 10.91
C PHE A 408 22.62 -5.42 9.67
N ASP A 409 23.92 -5.72 9.63
CA ASP A 409 24.78 -5.42 8.47
C ASP A 409 24.43 -6.24 7.21
N PHE A 410 23.63 -7.29 7.36
CA PHE A 410 23.15 -8.10 6.23
C PHE A 410 21.86 -7.58 5.61
N PHE A 411 21.26 -6.54 6.18
CA PHE A 411 20.09 -5.89 5.61
C PHE A 411 20.50 -4.67 4.81
N TYR A 412 19.86 -4.48 3.68
CA TYR A 412 20.14 -3.37 2.78
C TYR A 412 18.87 -2.89 2.09
N GLN A 413 18.93 -1.69 1.57
CA GLN A 413 17.83 -1.09 0.83
C GLN A 413 17.62 -1.82 -0.50
N HIS A 414 16.39 -2.24 -0.79
CA HIS A 414 16.06 -3.02 -1.98
C HIS A 414 15.85 -2.19 -3.24
N PHE A 415 15.76 -0.88 -3.15
CA PHE A 415 15.55 0.03 -4.28
C PHE A 415 16.35 1.31 -4.11
N SER A 416 16.61 1.97 -5.23
CA SER A 416 17.35 3.24 -5.23
C SER A 416 16.49 4.34 -4.63
N GLN A 417 17.07 5.11 -3.72
CA GLN A 417 16.44 6.25 -3.07
C GLN A 417 17.46 7.39 -2.93
N VAL A 418 17.00 8.64 -3.06
CA VAL A 418 17.87 9.78 -2.83
C VAL A 418 18.27 9.85 -1.36
N THR A 419 19.55 10.05 -1.10
CA THR A 419 20.11 10.18 0.24
C THR A 419 19.66 11.48 0.90
N ASN A 420 19.68 12.57 0.13
CA ASN A 420 19.24 13.90 0.57
C ASN A 420 18.04 14.30 -0.29
N PRO A 421 16.79 14.00 0.13
CA PRO A 421 15.60 14.47 -0.56
C PRO A 421 15.55 16.01 -0.55
N PRO A 422 14.87 16.66 -1.51
CA PRO A 422 14.80 18.11 -1.63
C PRO A 422 13.86 18.73 -0.57
N LEU A 423 14.21 18.54 0.69
CA LEU A 423 13.55 19.11 1.86
C LEU A 423 14.52 20.05 2.59
N ASP A 424 14.11 21.27 2.79
CA ASP A 424 14.73 22.16 3.76
C ASP A 424 14.16 21.89 5.18
N TYR A 425 14.84 22.39 6.20
CA TYR A 425 14.47 22.14 7.60
C TYR A 425 13.10 22.72 7.99
N ILE A 426 12.62 23.76 7.29
CA ILE A 426 11.29 24.35 7.53
C ILE A 426 10.21 23.41 6.98
N ARG A 427 10.40 22.94 5.77
CA ARG A 427 9.47 22.01 5.13
C ARG A 427 9.45 20.64 5.83
N GLU A 428 10.59 20.18 6.31
CA GLU A 428 10.69 18.93 7.08
C GLU A 428 9.76 18.92 8.28
N GLN A 429 9.69 20.01 9.04
CA GLN A 429 8.80 20.15 10.19
C GLN A 429 7.31 20.00 9.83
N VAL A 430 6.93 20.37 8.61
CA VAL A 430 5.55 20.35 8.16
C VAL A 430 5.16 18.98 7.58
N VAL A 431 6.09 18.30 6.92
CA VAL A 431 5.79 17.07 6.15
C VAL A 431 6.32 15.79 6.79
N THR A 432 7.07 15.88 7.88
CA THR A 432 7.57 14.71 8.64
C THR A 432 6.74 14.51 9.89
N ASP A 433 6.29 13.29 10.10
CA ASP A 433 5.58 12.87 11.31
C ASP A 433 6.16 11.54 11.78
N LEU A 434 6.63 11.52 13.02
CA LEU A 434 7.19 10.34 13.69
C LEU A 434 6.23 9.73 14.72
N LYS A 435 5.04 10.30 14.87
CA LYS A 435 4.03 9.85 15.84
C LYS A 435 3.63 8.39 15.59
N VAL A 436 3.59 7.60 16.63
CA VAL A 436 3.21 6.18 16.59
C VAL A 436 2.14 5.89 17.63
N TYR A 437 1.19 5.04 17.28
CA TYR A 437 0.19 4.49 18.19
C TYR A 437 0.53 3.05 18.55
N LEU A 438 0.78 2.79 19.82
CA LEU A 438 1.08 1.46 20.37
C LEU A 438 -0.20 0.85 20.94
N GLY A 439 -0.58 -0.32 20.44
CA GLY A 439 -1.79 -1.02 20.89
C GLY A 439 -2.44 -1.83 19.79
N LYS A 440 -3.63 -2.35 20.06
CA LYS A 440 -4.38 -3.16 19.10
C LYS A 440 -4.89 -2.31 17.93
N LYS A 441 -4.67 -2.79 16.71
CA LYS A 441 -5.29 -2.19 15.51
C LYS A 441 -6.70 -2.75 15.32
N PRO A 442 -7.74 -1.90 15.19
CA PRO A 442 -9.08 -2.35 14.89
C PRO A 442 -9.18 -2.93 13.47
N ASN A 443 -10.22 -3.74 13.24
CA ASN A 443 -10.47 -4.29 11.91
C ASN A 443 -11.10 -3.22 10.98
N ILE A 444 -10.35 -2.77 10.00
CA ILE A 444 -10.79 -1.72 9.04
C ILE A 444 -11.95 -2.17 8.13
N PHE A 445 -12.22 -3.47 8.04
CA PHE A 445 -13.31 -4.02 7.22
C PHE A 445 -14.64 -4.11 7.96
N GLU A 446 -14.64 -3.88 9.27
CA GLU A 446 -15.88 -3.74 10.03
C GLU A 446 -16.61 -2.45 9.67
N PRO A 447 -17.94 -2.41 9.80
CA PRO A 447 -18.68 -1.15 9.75
C PRO A 447 -18.12 -0.16 10.76
N LYS A 448 -17.97 1.12 10.35
CA LYS A 448 -17.38 2.17 11.18
C LYS A 448 -17.98 2.21 12.58
N GLU A 449 -19.30 2.05 12.65
CA GLU A 449 -20.09 2.09 13.88
C GLU A 449 -19.84 0.88 14.81
N LEU A 450 -19.30 -0.21 14.24
CA LEU A 450 -18.99 -1.45 14.95
C LEU A 450 -17.50 -1.59 15.26
N ILE A 451 -16.64 -0.68 14.77
CA ILE A 451 -15.23 -0.69 15.11
C ILE A 451 -15.10 -0.38 16.60
N PRO A 452 -14.67 -1.36 17.42
CA PRO A 452 -14.60 -1.14 18.86
C PRO A 452 -13.53 -0.11 19.18
N PRO A 453 -13.75 0.69 20.21
CA PRO A 453 -12.68 1.48 20.77
C PRO A 453 -11.49 0.56 21.10
N ALA A 454 -10.31 0.93 20.66
CA ALA A 454 -9.10 0.17 20.95
C ALA A 454 -8.12 1.09 21.70
N PRO A 455 -7.83 0.84 22.97
CA PRO A 455 -6.90 1.64 23.74
C PRO A 455 -5.52 1.59 23.08
N ALA A 456 -4.85 2.74 23.06
CA ALA A 456 -3.52 2.88 22.49
C ALA A 456 -2.71 3.91 23.29
N TYR A 457 -1.41 3.74 23.28
CA TYR A 457 -0.48 4.78 23.73
C TYR A 457 0.02 5.56 22.52
N GLU A 458 -0.05 6.88 22.59
CA GLU A 458 0.56 7.77 21.59
C GLU A 458 1.98 8.12 22.04
N VAL A 459 2.94 7.93 21.16
CA VAL A 459 4.33 8.34 21.33
C VAL A 459 4.74 9.24 20.18
N ASP A 460 5.51 10.29 20.47
CA ASP A 460 5.93 11.28 19.49
C ASP A 460 7.04 10.77 18.55
N SER A 461 7.63 9.62 18.86
CA SER A 461 8.71 9.02 18.08
C SER A 461 8.68 7.49 18.19
N PRO A 462 9.11 6.76 17.13
CA PRO A 462 9.33 5.32 17.24
C PRO A 462 10.51 4.94 18.14
N PHE A 463 11.38 5.90 18.48
CA PHE A 463 12.45 5.73 19.44
C PHE A 463 11.94 6.08 20.83
N LEU A 464 11.99 5.11 21.74
CA LEU A 464 11.50 5.27 23.11
C LEU A 464 12.68 5.40 24.06
N SER A 465 12.58 6.34 25.02
CA SER A 465 13.51 6.43 26.14
C SER A 465 13.29 5.27 27.11
N LEU A 466 14.26 5.02 27.99
CA LEU A 466 14.11 4.00 29.03
C LEU A 466 12.95 4.33 29.97
N ALA A 467 12.74 5.60 30.31
CA ALA A 467 11.61 6.02 31.13
C ALA A 467 10.25 5.71 30.46
N GLN A 468 10.15 5.88 29.14
CA GLN A 468 8.95 5.48 28.38
C GLN A 468 8.78 3.96 28.37
N MET A 469 9.87 3.21 28.22
CA MET A 469 9.84 1.75 28.32
C MET A 469 9.44 1.28 29.72
N ASP A 470 9.95 1.90 30.78
CA ASP A 470 9.57 1.57 32.16
C ASP A 470 8.10 1.83 32.42
N PHE A 471 7.54 2.90 31.85
CA PHE A 471 6.10 3.12 31.87
C PHE A 471 5.34 1.97 31.20
N ILE A 472 5.78 1.54 30.01
CA ILE A 472 5.15 0.41 29.30
C ILE A 472 5.28 -0.88 30.12
N TYR A 473 6.44 -1.16 30.73
CA TYR A 473 6.64 -2.33 31.59
C TYR A 473 5.72 -2.29 32.84
N SER A 474 5.51 -1.13 33.44
CA SER A 474 4.62 -1.00 34.60
C SER A 474 3.15 -1.34 34.29
N CYS A 475 2.76 -1.29 33.03
CA CYS A 475 1.42 -1.68 32.59
C CYS A 475 1.18 -3.20 32.62
N ILE A 476 2.25 -4.02 32.72
CA ILE A 476 2.14 -5.49 32.80
C ILE A 476 1.50 -5.90 34.11
N ASP A 477 1.90 -5.28 35.22
CA ASP A 477 1.46 -5.64 36.57
C ASP A 477 0.02 -5.15 36.88
N ASN A 478 -0.48 -4.19 36.10
CA ASN A 478 -1.79 -3.57 36.29
C ASN A 478 -2.88 -4.10 35.35
N ALA A 479 -2.64 -5.21 34.66
CA ALA A 479 -3.46 -5.74 33.57
C ALA A 479 -4.72 -6.51 34.06
N THR A 480 -5.54 -5.89 34.90
CA THR A 480 -6.82 -6.51 35.36
C THR A 480 -8.03 -6.15 34.50
N ASP A 481 -7.88 -5.22 33.53
CA ASP A 481 -8.98 -4.70 32.72
C ASP A 481 -8.75 -5.03 31.23
N MET A 482 -9.68 -5.75 30.62
CA MET A 482 -9.63 -6.17 29.20
C MET A 482 -9.62 -5.01 28.21
N ASP A 483 -9.85 -3.80 28.68
CA ASP A 483 -9.89 -2.56 27.91
C ASP A 483 -8.57 -1.78 27.90
N ARG A 484 -7.47 -2.37 28.39
CA ARG A 484 -6.17 -1.71 28.47
C ARG A 484 -5.17 -2.23 27.44
N VAL A 485 -4.12 -1.45 27.24
CA VAL A 485 -2.94 -1.90 26.50
C VAL A 485 -2.15 -2.83 27.41
N ILE A 486 -1.97 -4.07 26.97
CA ILE A 486 -1.31 -5.12 27.78
C ILE A 486 -0.02 -5.54 27.06
N PRO A 487 1.15 -5.12 27.57
CA PRO A 487 2.43 -5.54 27.03
C PRO A 487 2.77 -6.99 27.39
N TYR A 488 3.60 -7.62 26.57
CA TYR A 488 4.19 -8.92 26.83
C TYR A 488 5.66 -8.91 26.38
N VAL A 489 6.57 -9.37 27.27
CA VAL A 489 8.01 -9.39 26.98
C VAL A 489 8.43 -10.78 26.54
N ILE A 490 9.02 -10.86 25.37
CA ILE A 490 9.61 -12.07 24.81
C ILE A 490 11.14 -11.95 24.91
N ASP A 491 11.77 -12.78 25.71
CA ASP A 491 13.23 -12.89 25.77
C ASP A 491 13.75 -13.48 24.45
N THR A 492 14.58 -12.75 23.72
CA THR A 492 15.13 -13.18 22.43
C THR A 492 16.46 -13.89 22.54
N THR A 493 17.09 -13.92 23.73
CA THR A 493 18.40 -14.54 23.94
C THR A 493 18.32 -16.07 23.94
N PHE A 494 19.41 -16.73 23.60
CA PHE A 494 19.56 -18.19 23.64
C PHE A 494 20.99 -18.56 24.09
N ASP A 495 21.15 -19.77 24.64
CA ASP A 495 22.47 -20.28 25.07
C ASP A 495 23.35 -20.55 23.84
N ILE A 496 24.50 -19.84 23.77
CA ILE A 496 25.43 -19.94 22.63
C ILE A 496 26.02 -21.35 22.46
N ASN A 497 26.08 -22.16 23.53
CA ASN A 497 26.59 -23.53 23.47
C ASN A 497 25.71 -24.43 22.56
N HIS A 498 24.46 -24.07 22.33
CA HIS A 498 23.57 -24.76 21.41
C HIS A 498 23.79 -24.39 19.93
N GLY A 499 24.67 -23.43 19.62
CA GLY A 499 25.06 -23.01 18.28
C GLY A 499 23.88 -22.72 17.35
N THR A 500 24.04 -23.01 16.07
CA THR A 500 23.01 -22.75 15.03
C THR A 500 21.68 -23.48 15.31
N VAL A 501 21.72 -24.65 15.92
CA VAL A 501 20.50 -25.40 16.26
C VAL A 501 19.71 -24.66 17.33
N GLY A 502 20.40 -24.15 18.37
CA GLY A 502 19.80 -23.34 19.42
C GLY A 502 19.19 -22.04 18.85
N PHE A 503 19.92 -21.36 17.99
CA PHE A 503 19.43 -20.16 17.30
C PHE A 503 18.13 -20.41 16.52
N LYS A 504 18.11 -21.43 15.65
CA LYS A 504 16.90 -21.80 14.86
C LYS A 504 15.73 -22.20 15.76
N SER A 505 16.01 -22.95 16.83
CA SER A 505 14.98 -23.35 17.80
C SER A 505 14.41 -22.14 18.52
N LYS A 506 15.27 -21.17 18.91
CA LYS A 506 14.83 -19.93 19.58
C LYS A 506 13.96 -19.08 18.67
N LEU A 507 14.33 -18.89 17.41
CA LEU A 507 13.50 -18.15 16.44
C LEU A 507 12.09 -18.74 16.33
N ARG A 508 11.98 -20.07 16.29
CA ARG A 508 10.67 -20.73 16.26
C ARG A 508 9.87 -20.48 17.54
N LYS A 509 10.52 -20.61 18.70
CA LYS A 509 9.90 -20.37 20.02
C LYS A 509 9.41 -18.94 20.18
N ILE A 510 10.18 -17.95 19.69
CA ILE A 510 9.75 -16.53 19.69
C ILE A 510 8.43 -16.38 18.92
N GLY A 511 8.32 -16.99 17.73
CA GLY A 511 7.09 -16.98 16.96
C GLY A 511 5.91 -17.63 17.67
N GLU A 512 6.13 -18.82 18.26
CA GLU A 512 5.11 -19.55 19.02
C GLU A 512 4.65 -18.76 20.26
N GLU A 513 5.59 -18.18 21.00
CA GLU A 513 5.32 -17.36 22.18
C GLU A 513 4.56 -16.07 21.81
N ALA A 514 4.93 -15.42 20.70
CA ALA A 514 4.23 -14.26 20.18
C ALA A 514 2.76 -14.59 19.86
N VAL A 515 2.51 -15.73 19.19
CA VAL A 515 1.16 -16.19 18.88
C VAL A 515 0.35 -16.42 20.16
N GLN A 516 0.93 -17.10 21.17
CA GLN A 516 0.25 -17.33 22.44
C GLN A 516 -0.04 -16.03 23.19
N ALA A 517 0.89 -15.08 23.20
CA ALA A 517 0.65 -13.78 23.80
C ALA A 517 -0.54 -13.04 23.15
N VAL A 518 -0.63 -13.05 21.82
CA VAL A 518 -1.77 -12.45 21.11
C VAL A 518 -3.08 -13.20 21.42
N LEU A 519 -3.08 -14.53 21.48
CA LEU A 519 -4.26 -15.32 21.86
C LEU A 519 -4.70 -15.01 23.31
N ASN A 520 -3.75 -14.72 24.19
CA ASN A 520 -3.99 -14.26 25.56
C ASN A 520 -4.31 -12.76 25.66
N LYS A 521 -4.59 -12.10 24.51
CA LYS A 521 -5.04 -10.71 24.39
C LYS A 521 -3.99 -9.64 24.74
N HIS A 522 -2.71 -9.99 24.76
CA HIS A 522 -1.66 -8.98 24.81
C HIS A 522 -1.66 -8.14 23.53
N THR A 523 -1.45 -6.84 23.66
CA THR A 523 -1.61 -5.88 22.56
C THR A 523 -0.29 -5.23 22.14
N ILE A 524 0.77 -5.35 22.95
CA ILE A 524 2.13 -4.95 22.63
C ILE A 524 3.06 -6.14 22.89
N LEU A 525 3.87 -6.49 21.91
CA LEU A 525 4.93 -7.49 22.06
C LEU A 525 6.28 -6.78 22.10
N ILE A 526 7.06 -7.04 23.16
CA ILE A 526 8.39 -6.46 23.36
C ILE A 526 9.42 -7.57 23.17
N LEU A 527 10.17 -7.51 22.08
CA LEU A 527 11.31 -8.39 21.87
C LEU A 527 12.50 -7.82 22.64
N SER A 528 13.01 -8.57 23.63
CA SER A 528 14.05 -8.07 24.52
C SER A 528 15.30 -8.93 24.47
N ASP A 529 16.42 -8.31 24.18
CA ASP A 529 17.76 -8.88 24.24
C ASP A 529 18.54 -8.46 25.50
N ARG A 530 17.89 -7.81 26.46
CA ARG A 530 18.51 -7.29 27.69
C ARG A 530 19.28 -8.34 28.52
N LYS A 531 18.95 -9.62 28.31
CA LYS A 531 19.67 -10.74 28.98
C LYS A 531 20.88 -11.22 28.18
N ALA A 532 21.24 -10.54 27.09
CA ALA A 532 22.42 -10.87 26.31
C ALA A 532 23.69 -10.77 27.20
N SER A 533 24.54 -11.77 27.08
CA SER A 533 25.78 -11.93 27.85
C SER A 533 26.79 -12.73 27.03
N LYS A 534 27.93 -13.05 27.63
CA LYS A 534 28.95 -13.94 27.01
C LYS A 534 28.45 -15.36 26.82
N GLU A 535 27.38 -15.76 27.46
CA GLU A 535 26.80 -17.11 27.41
C GLU A 535 25.47 -17.16 26.63
N ARG A 536 24.91 -15.99 26.36
CA ARG A 536 23.58 -15.87 25.78
C ARG A 536 23.51 -14.79 24.71
#